data_2efa7ec8bb344fdcd9e55dd53e4ab31d
#
_entry.id   2efa7ec8bb344fdcd9e55dd53e4ab31d
#
_cell.length_a   1.000
_cell.length_b   1.000
_cell.length_c   1.000
_cell.angle_alpha   90.00
_cell.angle_beta   90.00
_cell.angle_gamma   90.00
#
_symmetry.space_group_name_H-M   'P 1'
#
loop_
_entity.id
_entity.type
_entity.pdbx_description
1 polymer ?
#
loop_
_entity_poly.entity_id
_entity_poly.type
_entity_poly.pdbx_seq_one_letter_code
_entity_poly.pdbx_strand_id
1 'polypeptide(L)'
;MNEDIDKALKLFELTGPFTREVLDKKKQELLVTWHPHRYAMVTNNPRKYMAKYKQAEAMTKDIHAAYALLVAHLEKKKETKL
;
A
#
# COMPACT_ATOMS: atom_id res chain seq x y z
N MET A 1 12.98 16.54 -4.66
CA MET A 1 11.59 16.22 -4.48
C MET A 1 11.27 14.86 -5.03
N ASN A 2 10.64 14.05 -4.24
CA ASN A 2 10.48 12.66 -4.61
C ASN A 2 9.00 12.38 -4.92
N GLU A 3 8.70 12.34 -6.21
CA GLU A 3 7.33 12.05 -6.66
C GLU A 3 6.86 10.66 -6.20
N ASP A 4 7.78 9.72 -6.09
CA ASP A 4 7.45 8.37 -5.63
C ASP A 4 7.00 8.37 -4.18
N ILE A 5 7.63 9.19 -3.34
CA ILE A 5 7.22 9.34 -1.94
C ILE A 5 5.84 9.98 -1.86
N ASP A 6 5.60 11.02 -2.68
CA ASP A 6 4.29 11.67 -2.70
C ASP A 6 3.18 10.71 -3.13
N LYS A 7 3.44 9.88 -4.13
CA LYS A 7 2.48 8.86 -4.56
C LYS A 7 2.24 7.82 -3.48
N ALA A 8 3.30 7.42 -2.79
CA ALA A 8 3.18 6.46 -1.69
C ALA A 8 2.34 7.02 -0.54
N LEU A 9 2.56 8.30 -0.20
CA LEU A 9 1.77 8.95 0.84
C LEU A 9 0.30 9.03 0.46
N LYS A 10 0.01 9.33 -0.80
CA LYS A 10 -1.37 9.37 -1.28
C LYS A 10 -2.03 8.00 -1.24
N LEU A 11 -1.31 6.96 -1.63
CA LEU A 11 -1.83 5.60 -1.59
C LEU A 11 -2.17 5.18 -0.16
N PHE A 12 -1.33 5.56 0.79
CA PHE A 12 -1.53 5.23 2.20
C PHE A 12 -2.42 6.25 2.92
N GLU A 13 -2.88 7.28 2.20
CA GLU A 13 -3.72 8.35 2.76
C GLU A 13 -3.08 9.02 3.97
N LEU A 14 -1.77 9.23 3.90
CA LEU A 14 -1.01 9.88 4.97
C LEU A 14 -0.76 11.34 4.61
N THR A 15 -1.15 12.23 5.51
CA THR A 15 -0.95 13.67 5.36
C THR A 15 -0.18 14.18 6.56
N GLY A 16 1.08 14.52 6.37
CA GLY A 16 1.92 15.03 7.44
C GLY A 16 2.76 13.95 8.10
N PRO A 17 3.37 14.25 9.24
CA PRO A 17 4.27 13.29 9.90
C PRO A 17 3.55 12.01 10.31
N PHE A 18 4.23 10.89 10.14
CA PHE A 18 3.68 9.60 10.51
C PHE A 18 4.76 8.75 11.18
N THR A 19 4.33 7.78 11.99
CA THR A 19 5.23 6.86 12.67
C THR A 19 5.24 5.52 11.95
N ARG A 20 6.20 4.67 12.30
CA ARG A 20 6.26 3.32 11.77
C ARG A 20 5.00 2.53 12.12
N GLU A 21 4.47 2.74 13.32
CA GLU A 21 3.26 2.07 13.76
C GLU A 21 2.06 2.44 12.91
N VAL A 22 1.90 3.71 12.61
CA VAL A 22 0.82 4.18 11.74
C VAL A 22 0.98 3.60 10.34
N LEU A 23 2.20 3.58 9.84
CA LEU A 23 2.50 3.03 8.52
C LEU A 23 2.15 1.54 8.44
N ASP A 24 2.56 0.77 9.44
CA ASP A 24 2.28 -0.67 9.49
C ASP A 24 0.77 -0.94 9.56
N LYS A 25 0.06 -0.16 10.34
CA LYS A 25 -1.40 -0.29 10.46
C LYS A 25 -2.10 0.00 9.13
N LYS A 26 -1.69 1.07 8.45
CA LYS A 26 -2.24 1.41 7.15
C LYS A 26 -1.95 0.34 6.10
N LYS A 27 -0.73 -0.18 6.10
CA LYS A 27 -0.37 -1.28 5.21
C LYS A 27 -1.30 -2.48 5.41
N GLN A 28 -1.54 -2.85 6.65
CA GLN A 28 -2.39 -3.98 6.96
C GLN A 28 -3.84 -3.76 6.51
N GLU A 29 -4.37 -2.55 6.75
CA GLU A 29 -5.71 -2.20 6.31
C GLU A 29 -5.84 -2.27 4.79
N LEU A 30 -4.85 -1.75 4.07
CA LEU A 30 -4.85 -1.76 2.62
C LEU A 30 -4.74 -3.19 2.07
N LEU A 31 -3.89 -4.01 2.67
CA LEU A 31 -3.73 -5.40 2.23
C LEU A 31 -4.99 -6.21 2.45
N VAL A 32 -5.70 -5.98 3.55
CA VAL A 32 -6.98 -6.65 3.79
C VAL A 32 -8.00 -6.23 2.74
N THR A 33 -8.04 -4.94 2.42
CA THR A 33 -8.99 -4.41 1.44
C THR A 33 -8.71 -4.95 0.03
N TRP A 34 -7.43 -5.06 -0.35
CA TRP A 34 -7.04 -5.43 -1.70
C TRP A 34 -6.50 -6.84 -1.83
N HIS A 35 -6.71 -7.70 -0.84
CA HIS A 35 -6.22 -9.07 -0.90
C HIS A 35 -6.95 -9.85 -2.01
N PRO A 36 -6.22 -10.47 -2.94
CA PRO A 36 -6.84 -11.16 -4.08
C PRO A 36 -7.84 -12.24 -3.68
N HIS A 37 -7.57 -12.97 -2.60
CA HIS A 37 -8.47 -14.02 -2.12
C HIS A 37 -9.86 -13.51 -1.77
N ARG A 38 -9.97 -12.24 -1.44
CA ARG A 38 -11.26 -11.64 -1.12
C ARG A 38 -12.23 -11.72 -2.30
N TYR A 39 -11.70 -11.70 -3.52
CA TYR A 39 -12.49 -11.73 -4.74
C TYR A 39 -12.67 -13.15 -5.29
N ALA A 40 -11.98 -14.11 -4.73
CA ALA A 40 -12.07 -15.50 -5.16
C ALA A 40 -13.40 -16.16 -4.82
N MET A 41 -14.16 -15.56 -3.89
CA MET A 41 -15.43 -16.09 -3.42
C MET A 41 -16.63 -15.56 -4.20
N VAL A 42 -16.45 -14.59 -5.07
CA VAL A 42 -17.53 -13.97 -5.85
C VAL A 42 -17.51 -14.54 -7.25
N THR A 43 -18.19 -15.67 -7.45
CA THR A 43 -17.95 -16.47 -8.64
C THR A 43 -19.10 -16.56 -9.64
N ASN A 44 -20.08 -15.67 -9.58
CA ASN A 44 -21.16 -15.73 -10.55
C ASN A 44 -20.80 -15.12 -11.90
N ASN A 45 -19.66 -14.44 -11.99
CA ASN A 45 -19.23 -13.85 -13.25
C ASN A 45 -17.70 -13.90 -13.34
N PRO A 46 -17.15 -14.90 -14.05
CA PRO A 46 -15.70 -15.08 -14.14
C PRO A 46 -14.96 -13.87 -14.70
N ARG A 47 -15.54 -13.13 -15.61
CA ARG A 47 -14.91 -11.94 -16.18
C ARG A 47 -14.76 -10.83 -15.17
N LYS A 48 -15.79 -10.58 -14.38
CA LYS A 48 -15.73 -9.58 -13.30
C LYS A 48 -14.74 -9.98 -12.24
N TYR A 49 -14.75 -11.26 -11.90
CA TYR A 49 -13.81 -11.79 -10.93
C TYR A 49 -12.37 -11.59 -11.38
N MET A 50 -12.06 -11.96 -12.63
CA MET A 50 -10.70 -11.83 -13.15
C MET A 50 -10.22 -10.38 -13.19
N ALA A 51 -11.09 -9.47 -13.57
CA ALA A 51 -10.74 -8.04 -13.62
C ALA A 51 -10.39 -7.52 -12.22
N LYS A 52 -11.22 -7.85 -11.23
CA LYS A 52 -10.98 -7.43 -9.85
C LYS A 52 -9.77 -8.13 -9.25
N TYR A 53 -9.57 -9.40 -9.57
CA TYR A 53 -8.41 -10.14 -9.10
C TYR A 53 -7.12 -9.51 -9.60
N LYS A 54 -7.06 -9.17 -10.88
CA LYS A 54 -5.88 -8.51 -11.45
C LYS A 54 -5.65 -7.13 -10.84
N GLN A 55 -6.73 -6.39 -10.60
CA GLN A 55 -6.63 -5.10 -9.94
C GLN A 55 -6.09 -5.24 -8.53
N ALA A 56 -6.59 -6.24 -7.79
CA ALA A 56 -6.12 -6.50 -6.43
C ALA A 56 -4.65 -6.91 -6.41
N GLU A 57 -4.22 -7.71 -7.37
CA GLU A 57 -2.80 -8.07 -7.47
C GLU A 57 -1.92 -6.84 -7.72
N ALA A 58 -2.33 -5.99 -8.65
CA ALA A 58 -1.60 -4.76 -8.96
C ALA A 58 -1.54 -3.86 -7.73
N MET A 59 -2.66 -3.67 -7.04
CA MET A 59 -2.71 -2.86 -5.84
C MET A 59 -1.84 -3.43 -4.73
N THR A 60 -1.82 -4.75 -4.58
CA THR A 60 -0.97 -5.40 -3.57
C THR A 60 0.51 -5.11 -3.84
N LYS A 61 0.92 -5.19 -5.10
CA LYS A 61 2.31 -4.85 -5.48
C LYS A 61 2.61 -3.38 -5.19
N ASP A 62 1.69 -2.49 -5.54
CA ASP A 62 1.86 -1.06 -5.29
C ASP A 62 1.95 -0.77 -3.79
N ILE A 63 1.14 -1.45 -2.99
CA ILE A 63 1.17 -1.28 -1.53
C ILE A 63 2.54 -1.69 -0.97
N HIS A 64 3.06 -2.82 -1.40
CA HIS A 64 4.39 -3.28 -0.95
C HIS A 64 5.48 -2.32 -1.38
N ALA A 65 5.45 -1.86 -2.63
CA ALA A 65 6.45 -0.91 -3.13
C ALA A 65 6.37 0.42 -2.38
N ALA A 66 5.17 0.94 -2.18
CA ALA A 66 4.97 2.19 -1.45
C ALA A 66 5.43 2.05 0.01
N TYR A 67 5.13 0.92 0.64
CA TYR A 67 5.56 0.67 2.01
C TYR A 67 7.08 0.70 2.11
N ALA A 68 7.77 0.05 1.19
CA ALA A 68 9.24 0.02 1.19
C ALA A 68 9.82 1.44 1.06
N LEU A 69 9.22 2.25 0.19
CA LEU A 69 9.65 3.64 0.00
C LEU A 69 9.45 4.47 1.28
N LEU A 70 8.30 4.31 1.93
CA LEU A 70 7.99 5.06 3.13
C LEU A 70 8.84 4.63 4.32
N VAL A 71 9.14 3.33 4.42
CA VAL A 71 10.06 2.83 5.45
C VAL A 71 11.45 3.43 5.25
N ALA A 72 11.95 3.41 4.03
CA ALA A 72 13.25 3.98 3.73
C ALA A 72 13.28 5.48 4.05
N HIS A 73 12.19 6.18 3.76
CA HIS A 73 12.06 7.60 4.07
C HIS A 73 12.13 7.86 5.58
N LEU A 74 11.45 7.05 6.38
CA LEU A 74 11.51 7.15 7.84
C LEU A 74 12.90 6.88 8.38
N GLU A 75 13.57 5.86 7.87
CA GLU A 75 14.93 5.52 8.30
C GLU A 75 15.91 6.63 7.95
N LYS A 76 15.75 7.23 6.79
CA LYS A 76 16.58 8.37 6.37
C LYS A 76 16.42 9.54 7.34
N LYS A 77 15.20 9.82 7.79
CA LYS A 77 14.95 10.87 8.76
C LYS A 77 15.62 10.59 10.09
N LYS A 78 15.66 9.34 10.50
CA LYS A 78 16.36 8.94 11.74
C LYS A 78 17.86 9.17 11.63
N GLU A 79 18.43 8.84 10.50
CA GLU A 79 19.87 9.04 10.26
C GLU A 79 20.26 10.50 10.27
N THR A 80 19.41 11.38 9.74
CA THR A 80 19.71 12.80 9.70
C THR A 80 19.62 13.48 11.05
N LYS A 81 19.13 12.83 12.06
CA LYS A 81 19.06 13.37 13.42
C LYS A 81 20.31 13.10 14.24
N LEU A 82 21.25 12.39 13.70
CA LEU A 82 22.53 12.17 14.35
C LEU A 82 23.50 13.29 14.01
#